data_43776ab5426ac1b5cab174454b1bf87d
#
_entry.id   43776ab5426ac1b5cab174454b1bf87d
#
_cell.length_a   1.000
_cell.length_b   1.000
_cell.length_c   1.000
_cell.angle_alpha   90.00
_cell.angle_beta   90.00
_cell.angle_gamma   90.00
#
_symmetry.space_group_name_H-M   'P 1'
#
loop_
_entity.id
_entity.type
_entity.pdbx_description
1 polymer ?
#
loop_
_entity_poly.entity_id
_entity_poly.type
_entity_poly.pdbx_seq_one_letter_code
_entity_poly.pdbx_strand_id
1 'polypeptide(L)'
;MIIGGWKVRARNTRILGKDALEALEKTLGTSHLPEMVYGSTLELTHESTGVRLHFNAEDALKEWLEEGLPPLKVAAAAVWEKGHKARFGDEMPKAAKGKTGDAWNDEEETDKYDWTFTTPYRGSVSVDDGAGAGTTGTDASRPTPSLWTDTEQRVDRGMLMERDPILFFDELTLYESELDDNGLMSLTVKVRVMPRCWYVLMRHWMRVDGVLIRLRETRFFHRVGTPPGEGSVVVRESARREETFEGLRMRGAPSEPGQYPDADEAASVLLAAGGPVEMEYHALTV
;
A
#
# COMPACT_ATOMS: atom_id res chain seq x y z
N MET A 1 1.77 18.94 -13.48
CA MET A 1 0.46 19.63 -13.48
C MET A 1 0.40 20.59 -12.30
N ILE A 2 -0.20 21.78 -12.46
CA ILE A 2 -0.44 22.70 -11.33
C ILE A 2 -1.93 22.99 -11.28
N ILE A 3 -2.52 22.92 -10.09
CA ILE A 3 -3.93 23.19 -9.84
C ILE A 3 -4.15 23.68 -8.40
N GLY A 4 -4.82 24.83 -8.22
CA GLY A 4 -5.19 25.37 -6.90
C GLY A 4 -4.04 25.43 -5.89
N GLY A 5 -2.84 25.82 -6.34
CA GLY A 5 -1.65 25.85 -5.50
C GLY A 5 -0.94 24.50 -5.34
N TRP A 6 -1.49 23.42 -5.87
CA TRP A 6 -0.87 22.11 -5.85
C TRP A 6 -0.10 21.80 -7.13
N LYS A 7 1.13 21.38 -6.99
CA LYS A 7 1.96 20.84 -8.05
C LYS A 7 1.96 19.33 -7.98
N VAL A 8 1.38 18.68 -8.99
CA VAL A 8 1.27 17.22 -9.07
C VAL A 8 2.28 16.71 -10.10
N ARG A 9 3.09 15.75 -9.69
CA ARG A 9 4.10 15.06 -10.51
C ARG A 9 3.97 13.58 -10.32
N ALA A 10 3.82 12.83 -11.39
CA ALA A 10 3.93 11.37 -11.39
C ALA A 10 5.09 10.97 -12.29
N ARG A 11 5.79 9.96 -11.87
CA ARG A 11 6.86 9.32 -12.65
C ARG A 11 6.64 7.82 -12.59
N ASN A 12 6.28 7.23 -13.69
CA ASN A 12 6.15 5.79 -13.84
C ASN A 12 7.46 5.20 -14.36
N THR A 13 7.94 4.15 -13.76
CA THR A 13 9.20 3.50 -14.16
C THR A 13 8.99 2.00 -14.32
N ARG A 14 9.97 1.37 -14.94
CA ARG A 14 10.04 -0.10 -14.99
C ARG A 14 10.54 -0.65 -13.65
N ILE A 15 10.46 -1.96 -13.50
CA ILE A 15 11.06 -2.72 -12.39
C ILE A 15 12.53 -2.30 -12.25
N LEU A 16 12.98 -2.13 -11.02
CA LEU A 16 14.37 -1.79 -10.70
C LEU A 16 15.31 -2.87 -11.23
N GLY A 17 16.37 -2.43 -11.89
CA GLY A 17 17.45 -3.34 -12.28
C GLY A 17 18.26 -3.79 -11.06
N LYS A 18 19.06 -4.84 -11.24
CA LYS A 18 19.84 -5.48 -10.17
C LYS A 18 20.62 -4.49 -9.30
N ASP A 19 21.39 -3.58 -9.92
CA ASP A 19 22.23 -2.62 -9.18
C ASP A 19 21.41 -1.65 -8.32
N ALA A 20 20.23 -1.23 -8.82
CA ALA A 20 19.32 -0.36 -8.08
C ALA A 20 18.63 -1.11 -6.94
N LEU A 21 18.30 -2.38 -7.15
CA LEU A 21 17.71 -3.22 -6.11
C LEU A 21 18.73 -3.49 -4.99
N GLU A 22 19.98 -3.85 -5.33
CA GLU A 22 21.05 -4.02 -4.35
C GLU A 22 21.35 -2.74 -3.56
N ALA A 23 21.28 -1.58 -4.21
CA ALA A 23 21.40 -0.29 -3.51
C ALA A 23 20.25 -0.05 -2.53
N LEU A 24 19.02 -0.40 -2.91
CA LEU A 24 17.84 -0.30 -2.05
C LEU A 24 17.94 -1.26 -0.86
N GLU A 25 18.32 -2.53 -1.08
CA GLU A 25 18.57 -3.52 -0.03
C GLU A 25 19.58 -3.02 0.99
N LYS A 26 20.68 -2.45 0.51
CA LYS A 26 21.70 -1.85 1.37
C LYS A 26 21.17 -0.65 2.17
N THR A 27 20.36 0.21 1.54
CA THR A 27 19.77 1.38 2.19
C THR A 27 18.79 0.97 3.29
N LEU A 28 17.97 -0.04 3.02
CA LEU A 28 16.97 -0.56 3.95
C LEU A 28 17.57 -1.53 4.98
N GLY A 29 18.77 -2.07 4.75
CA GLY A 29 19.41 -3.05 5.62
C GLY A 29 18.76 -4.43 5.59
N THR A 30 18.09 -4.79 4.51
CA THR A 30 17.39 -6.07 4.32
C THR A 30 17.57 -6.61 2.92
N SER A 31 17.58 -7.94 2.78
CA SER A 31 17.53 -8.64 1.49
C SER A 31 16.14 -9.23 1.19
N HIS A 32 15.15 -8.97 2.04
CA HIS A 32 13.79 -9.49 1.90
C HIS A 32 12.88 -8.43 1.26
N LEU A 33 13.16 -8.11 0.00
CA LEU A 33 12.33 -7.21 -0.79
C LEU A 33 11.29 -7.99 -1.60
N PRO A 34 10.18 -7.34 -2.01
CA PRO A 34 9.28 -7.90 -3.02
C PRO A 34 10.03 -8.27 -4.30
N GLU A 35 9.55 -9.26 -5.01
CA GLU A 35 10.19 -9.75 -6.25
C GLU A 35 10.30 -8.65 -7.32
N MET A 36 9.34 -7.75 -7.34
CA MET A 36 9.29 -6.65 -8.31
C MET A 36 9.12 -5.31 -7.57
N VAL A 37 10.16 -4.51 -7.51
CA VAL A 37 10.15 -3.16 -6.96
C VAL A 37 10.31 -2.15 -8.08
N TYR A 38 9.51 -1.09 -8.06
CA TYR A 38 9.49 -0.04 -9.07
C TYR A 38 10.05 1.27 -8.51
N GLY A 39 10.83 1.98 -9.30
CA GLY A 39 11.28 3.34 -8.97
C GLY A 39 10.21 4.41 -9.22
N SER A 40 8.95 4.01 -9.30
CA SER A 40 7.81 4.89 -9.55
C SER A 40 7.56 5.84 -8.37
N THR A 41 7.18 7.08 -8.66
CA THR A 41 6.95 8.10 -7.64
C THR A 41 5.74 8.96 -7.98
N LEU A 42 4.91 9.26 -6.99
CA LEU A 42 3.90 10.32 -7.06
C LEU A 42 4.21 11.38 -6.00
N GLU A 43 4.15 12.63 -6.39
CA GLU A 43 4.40 13.78 -5.52
C GLU A 43 3.34 14.84 -5.74
N LEU A 44 2.74 15.32 -4.64
CA LEU A 44 1.83 16.46 -4.60
C LEU A 44 2.40 17.48 -3.62
N THR A 45 2.78 18.66 -4.11
CA THR A 45 3.35 19.73 -3.29
C THR A 45 2.43 20.94 -3.31
N HIS A 46 2.04 21.44 -2.15
CA HIS A 46 1.29 22.69 -2.00
C HIS A 46 2.25 23.86 -1.92
N GLU A 47 2.21 24.75 -2.93
CA GLU A 47 3.24 25.76 -3.15
C GLU A 47 3.32 26.82 -2.03
N SER A 48 2.19 27.17 -1.40
CA SER A 48 2.17 28.22 -0.39
C SER A 48 2.51 27.75 1.03
N THR A 49 2.25 26.49 1.36
CA THR A 49 2.51 25.94 2.71
C THR A 49 3.74 25.05 2.77
N GLY A 50 4.30 24.66 1.61
CA GLY A 50 5.39 23.70 1.54
C GLY A 50 4.99 22.26 1.89
N VAL A 51 3.71 21.99 2.13
CA VAL A 51 3.22 20.63 2.39
C VAL A 51 3.45 19.76 1.17
N ARG A 52 4.08 18.62 1.38
CA ARG A 52 4.40 17.64 0.34
C ARG A 52 3.89 16.26 0.74
N LEU A 53 3.03 15.71 -0.09
CA LEU A 53 2.65 14.30 -0.04
C LEU A 53 3.44 13.56 -1.11
N HIS A 54 4.05 12.45 -0.74
CA HIS A 54 4.80 11.64 -1.70
C HIS A 54 4.62 10.15 -1.45
N PHE A 55 4.76 9.38 -2.53
CA PHE A 55 4.52 7.96 -2.57
C PHE A 55 5.64 7.31 -3.38
N ASN A 56 6.33 6.35 -2.79
CA ASN A 56 7.40 5.58 -3.42
C ASN A 56 7.61 4.25 -2.69
N ALA A 57 8.31 3.33 -3.32
CA ALA A 57 8.56 2.01 -2.77
C ALA A 57 9.49 2.03 -1.55
N GLU A 58 10.51 2.90 -1.57
CA GLU A 58 11.52 2.98 -0.49
C GLU A 58 10.86 3.31 0.85
N ASP A 59 10.03 4.37 0.89
CA ASP A 59 9.33 4.75 2.12
C ASP A 59 8.35 3.66 2.58
N ALA A 60 7.62 3.05 1.64
CA ALA A 60 6.68 1.99 1.97
C ALA A 60 7.36 0.77 2.59
N LEU A 61 8.51 0.38 2.07
CA LEU A 61 9.30 -0.74 2.57
C LEU A 61 10.04 -0.39 3.87
N LYS A 62 10.45 0.87 4.02
CA LYS A 62 11.05 1.36 5.27
C LYS A 62 10.05 1.29 6.43
N GLU A 63 8.82 1.79 6.25
CA GLU A 63 7.77 1.67 7.26
C GLU A 63 7.44 0.21 7.60
N TRP A 64 7.48 -0.68 6.61
CA TRP A 64 7.33 -2.12 6.83
C TRP A 64 8.36 -2.67 7.82
N LEU A 65 9.62 -2.28 7.66
CA LEU A 65 10.72 -2.73 8.52
C LEU A 65 10.66 -2.09 9.91
N GLU A 66 10.32 -0.81 10.00
CA GLU A 66 10.21 -0.07 11.27
C GLU A 66 9.10 -0.65 12.16
N GLU A 67 8.01 -1.13 11.57
CA GLU A 67 6.93 -1.81 12.30
C GLU A 67 7.28 -3.26 12.71
N GLY A 68 8.43 -3.77 12.28
CA GLY A 68 8.85 -5.13 12.59
C GLY A 68 7.92 -6.19 11.98
N LEU A 69 7.30 -5.89 10.85
CA LEU A 69 6.44 -6.81 10.14
C LEU A 69 7.26 -7.96 9.55
N PRO A 70 6.66 -9.15 9.38
CA PRO A 70 7.33 -10.30 8.80
C PRO A 70 7.89 -10.00 7.40
N PRO A 71 8.88 -10.77 6.90
CA PRO A 71 9.35 -10.66 5.54
C PRO A 71 8.20 -10.72 4.54
N LEU A 72 8.33 -9.99 3.42
CA LEU A 72 7.32 -9.99 2.34
C LEU A 72 7.24 -11.33 1.59
N LYS A 73 8.24 -12.20 1.77
CA LYS A 73 8.19 -13.58 1.31
C LYS A 73 7.45 -14.44 2.32
N VAL A 74 6.53 -15.22 1.81
CA VAL A 74 5.59 -16.01 2.61
C VAL A 74 6.04 -17.45 2.62
N ALA A 75 6.28 -18.04 3.80
CA ALA A 75 6.40 -19.49 3.91
C ALA A 75 5.04 -20.13 3.63
N ALA A 76 5.05 -21.33 3.03
CA ALA A 76 3.81 -22.03 2.72
C ALA A 76 3.01 -22.30 4.00
N ALA A 77 1.76 -21.80 4.07
CA ALA A 77 0.91 -22.07 5.21
C ALA A 77 0.59 -23.57 5.31
N ALA A 78 0.47 -24.10 6.52
CA ALA A 78 0.11 -25.50 6.75
C ALA A 78 -1.20 -25.92 6.05
N VAL A 79 -2.14 -24.98 5.88
CA VAL A 79 -3.39 -25.20 5.12
C VAL A 79 -3.12 -25.34 3.64
N TRP A 80 -2.23 -24.50 3.07
CA TRP A 80 -1.82 -24.57 1.68
C TRP A 80 -1.03 -25.84 1.40
N GLU A 81 -0.06 -26.18 2.25
CA GLU A 81 0.71 -27.45 2.15
C GLU A 81 -0.19 -28.65 2.14
N LYS A 82 -1.18 -28.70 3.04
CA LYS A 82 -2.20 -29.76 3.04
C LYS A 82 -2.98 -29.81 1.75
N GLY A 83 -3.42 -28.68 1.24
CA GLY A 83 -4.15 -28.57 -0.02
C GLY A 83 -3.29 -28.96 -1.21
N HIS A 84 -2.05 -28.52 -1.25
CA HIS A 84 -1.09 -28.86 -2.31
C HIS A 84 -0.72 -30.34 -2.29
N LYS A 85 -0.40 -30.90 -1.12
CA LYS A 85 -0.16 -32.34 -0.98
C LYS A 85 -1.35 -33.21 -1.40
N ALA A 86 -2.57 -32.76 -1.11
CA ALA A 86 -3.77 -33.46 -1.53
C ALA A 86 -4.00 -33.45 -3.05
N ARG A 87 -3.55 -32.38 -3.75
CA ARG A 87 -3.70 -32.25 -5.21
C ARG A 87 -2.55 -32.82 -6.03
N PHE A 88 -1.32 -32.68 -5.54
CA PHE A 88 -0.11 -32.91 -6.33
C PHE A 88 0.88 -33.93 -5.70
N GLY A 89 0.54 -34.50 -4.54
CA GLY A 89 1.43 -35.42 -3.81
C GLY A 89 2.54 -34.66 -3.06
N ASP A 90 3.57 -35.45 -2.65
CA ASP A 90 4.67 -34.91 -1.83
C ASP A 90 5.75 -34.10 -2.65
N GLU A 91 5.54 -33.87 -3.92
CA GLU A 91 6.43 -33.04 -4.72
C GLU A 91 6.16 -31.54 -4.43
N MET A 92 6.89 -31.01 -3.47
CA MET A 92 6.94 -29.56 -3.23
C MET A 92 7.67 -28.88 -4.39
N PRO A 93 7.16 -27.73 -4.90
CA PRO A 93 7.89 -26.92 -5.85
C PRO A 93 9.28 -26.59 -5.30
N LYS A 94 10.33 -26.72 -6.12
CA LYS A 94 11.72 -26.45 -5.70
C LYS A 94 11.94 -25.02 -5.16
N ALA A 95 11.03 -24.10 -5.44
CA ALA A 95 11.02 -22.72 -4.95
C ALA A 95 10.68 -22.61 -3.46
N ALA A 96 9.89 -23.54 -2.90
CA ALA A 96 9.53 -23.54 -1.48
C ALA A 96 10.69 -23.95 -0.54
N LYS A 97 11.79 -24.47 -1.09
CA LYS A 97 13.04 -24.65 -0.35
C LYS A 97 13.90 -23.43 -0.49
N GLY A 98 13.58 -22.39 0.29
CA GLY A 98 14.37 -21.16 0.35
C GLY A 98 15.83 -21.49 0.62
N LYS A 99 16.70 -21.14 -0.30
CA LYS A 99 18.13 -21.00 -0.05
C LYS A 99 18.34 -19.77 0.82
N THR A 100 17.92 -19.80 2.05
CA THR A 100 18.30 -18.80 3.04
C THR A 100 19.31 -19.43 3.97
N GLY A 101 20.56 -19.00 3.82
CA GLY A 101 21.68 -19.44 4.66
C GLY A 101 21.69 -18.82 6.04
N ASP A 102 20.58 -18.34 6.57
CA ASP A 102 20.43 -17.84 7.93
C ASP A 102 19.30 -18.59 8.62
N ALA A 103 19.69 -19.22 9.72
CA ALA A 103 18.96 -20.16 10.52
C ALA A 103 17.58 -19.67 11.01
N TRP A 104 16.59 -19.77 10.16
CA TRP A 104 15.20 -19.88 10.58
C TRP A 104 14.93 -21.37 10.78
N ASN A 105 14.56 -21.78 11.99
CA ASN A 105 14.17 -23.16 12.29
C ASN A 105 12.81 -23.41 11.63
N ASP A 106 12.83 -24.05 10.47
CA ASP A 106 11.69 -24.27 9.58
C ASP A 106 10.50 -25.03 10.21
N GLU A 107 10.71 -25.76 11.30
CA GLU A 107 9.66 -26.62 11.88
C GLU A 107 8.84 -25.98 13.00
N GLU A 108 9.34 -24.98 13.71
CA GLU A 108 8.61 -24.30 14.80
C GLU A 108 7.87 -23.03 14.36
N GLU A 109 8.16 -22.49 13.18
CA GLU A 109 7.64 -21.21 12.73
C GLU A 109 6.45 -21.30 11.79
N THR A 110 6.26 -22.41 11.09
CA THR A 110 5.07 -22.61 10.24
C THR A 110 3.75 -22.59 11.02
N ASP A 111 3.76 -23.00 12.29
CA ASP A 111 2.59 -22.92 13.17
C ASP A 111 2.33 -21.50 13.74
N LYS A 112 3.32 -20.60 13.67
CA LYS A 112 3.23 -19.20 14.15
C LYS A 112 3.05 -18.19 13.04
N TYR A 113 3.02 -18.63 11.79
CA TYR A 113 2.87 -17.75 10.65
C TYR A 113 1.41 -17.28 10.59
N ASP A 114 1.15 -16.23 11.33
CA ASP A 114 -0.07 -15.48 11.18
C ASP A 114 0.04 -14.67 9.87
N TRP A 115 -0.75 -15.06 8.87
CA TRP A 115 -0.86 -14.39 7.59
C TRP A 115 -1.40 -12.95 7.73
N THR A 116 -0.91 -12.26 8.74
CA THR A 116 -1.33 -10.90 9.11
C THR A 116 -0.58 -9.80 8.36
N PHE A 117 0.10 -10.16 7.27
CA PHE A 117 0.83 -9.19 6.47
C PHE A 117 -0.08 -8.05 5.99
N THR A 118 0.29 -6.86 6.36
CA THR A 118 -0.31 -5.64 5.87
C THR A 118 0.76 -4.57 5.88
N THR A 119 0.67 -3.59 5.00
CA THR A 119 1.58 -2.45 5.10
C THR A 119 1.00 -1.39 6.05
N PRO A 120 1.80 -0.82 6.97
CA PRO A 120 1.40 0.35 7.74
C PRO A 120 1.39 1.62 6.87
N TYR A 121 2.10 1.59 5.73
CA TYR A 121 2.30 2.74 4.87
C TYR A 121 0.98 3.38 4.41
N ARG A 122 0.87 4.68 4.66
CA ARG A 122 -0.30 5.51 4.30
C ARG A 122 0.11 6.75 3.52
N GLY A 123 1.21 6.68 2.75
CA GLY A 123 1.82 7.82 2.08
C GLY A 123 2.66 8.68 3.02
N SER A 124 3.77 9.18 2.54
CA SER A 124 4.67 10.04 3.28
C SER A 124 4.24 11.49 3.21
N VAL A 125 4.42 12.24 4.31
CA VAL A 125 4.14 13.67 4.38
C VAL A 125 5.34 14.41 4.94
N SER A 126 5.67 15.53 4.34
CA SER A 126 6.69 16.46 4.83
C SER A 126 6.25 17.90 4.62
N VAL A 127 6.86 18.82 5.33
CA VAL A 127 6.69 20.25 5.13
C VAL A 127 8.05 20.84 4.79
N ASP A 128 8.15 21.53 3.66
CA ASP A 128 9.35 22.27 3.29
C ASP A 128 9.27 23.65 3.93
N ASP A 129 10.02 23.85 5.01
CA ASP A 129 10.08 25.12 5.76
C ASP A 129 11.01 26.16 5.14
N GLY A 130 11.45 25.93 3.89
CA GLY A 130 12.26 26.90 3.13
C GLY A 130 13.70 27.10 3.65
N ALA A 131 14.09 26.41 4.72
CA ALA A 131 15.46 26.34 5.15
C ALA A 131 16.18 25.26 4.31
N GLY A 132 16.94 25.71 3.32
CA GLY A 132 17.62 24.88 2.34
C GLY A 132 18.35 23.69 2.96
N ALA A 133 18.15 22.57 2.34
CA ALA A 133 18.89 21.29 2.42
C ALA A 133 19.99 21.24 3.51
N GLY A 134 19.75 20.51 4.58
CA GLY A 134 20.83 20.13 5.47
C GLY A 134 20.57 20.11 6.95
N THR A 135 19.53 19.47 7.41
CA THR A 135 19.54 18.95 8.78
C THR A 135 19.08 17.50 8.78
N THR A 136 19.99 16.61 8.38
CA THR A 136 20.03 15.24 8.89
C THR A 136 20.40 15.32 10.38
N GLY A 137 19.48 15.77 11.19
CA GLY A 137 19.55 15.70 12.64
C GLY A 137 18.77 14.45 13.05
N THR A 138 19.44 13.32 13.03
CA THR A 138 18.97 12.07 13.65
C THR A 138 18.97 12.23 15.17
N ASP A 139 17.98 12.94 15.70
CA ASP A 139 17.57 12.76 17.09
C ASP A 139 16.39 11.77 17.08
N ALA A 140 16.74 10.48 17.05
CA ALA A 140 15.81 9.35 17.02
C ALA A 140 14.99 9.20 18.32
N SER A 141 15.03 10.16 19.22
CA SER A 141 14.39 10.08 20.54
C SER A 141 13.12 10.94 20.69
N ARG A 142 12.71 11.68 19.67
CA ARG A 142 11.46 12.46 19.73
C ARG A 142 10.51 12.01 18.61
N PRO A 143 9.33 11.45 18.92
CA PRO A 143 8.33 11.20 17.90
C PRO A 143 7.97 12.54 17.24
N THR A 144 8.19 12.65 15.94
CA THR A 144 7.75 13.80 15.16
C THR A 144 6.23 13.90 15.31
N PRO A 145 5.67 15.04 15.76
CA PRO A 145 4.23 15.16 15.86
C PRO A 145 3.60 14.82 14.50
N SER A 146 2.61 13.94 14.52
CA SER A 146 1.88 13.63 13.30
C SER A 146 1.25 14.90 12.77
N LEU A 147 1.50 15.26 11.51
CA LEU A 147 0.85 16.37 10.82
C LEU A 147 -0.65 16.08 10.57
N TRP A 148 -1.04 14.82 10.70
CA TRP A 148 -2.40 14.36 10.57
C TRP A 148 -3.14 14.45 11.90
N THR A 149 -4.36 14.97 11.89
CA THR A 149 -5.28 15.05 13.03
C THR A 149 -6.53 14.25 12.74
N ASP A 150 -7.13 13.66 13.76
CA ASP A 150 -8.41 12.97 13.63
C ASP A 150 -9.48 13.95 13.14
N THR A 151 -10.40 13.46 12.30
CA THR A 151 -11.43 14.30 11.71
C THR A 151 -12.73 13.55 11.44
N GLU A 152 -13.84 14.29 11.43
CA GLU A 152 -15.13 13.81 10.94
C GLU A 152 -15.34 14.08 9.43
N GLN A 153 -14.42 14.79 8.79
CA GLN A 153 -14.50 15.06 7.36
C GLN A 153 -14.30 13.77 6.56
N ARG A 154 -15.00 13.70 5.43
CA ARG A 154 -14.99 12.54 4.54
C ARG A 154 -14.61 12.94 3.12
N VAL A 155 -14.10 11.97 2.37
CA VAL A 155 -13.93 12.11 0.92
C VAL A 155 -15.28 12.42 0.28
N ASP A 156 -15.35 13.53 -0.46
CA ASP A 156 -16.56 13.94 -1.17
C ASP A 156 -16.80 13.06 -2.40
N ARG A 157 -17.50 11.95 -2.17
CA ARG A 157 -17.84 11.00 -3.24
C ARG A 157 -18.74 11.60 -4.30
N GLY A 158 -19.62 12.54 -3.90
CA GLY A 158 -20.48 13.25 -4.85
C GLY A 158 -19.65 14.00 -5.88
N MET A 159 -18.66 14.76 -5.42
CA MET A 159 -17.73 15.49 -6.30
C MET A 159 -16.91 14.57 -7.19
N LEU A 160 -16.47 13.41 -6.66
CA LEU A 160 -15.73 12.43 -7.45
C LEU A 160 -16.57 11.75 -8.54
N MET A 161 -17.89 11.70 -8.37
CA MET A 161 -18.83 11.11 -9.35
C MET A 161 -19.36 12.13 -10.37
N GLU A 162 -19.09 13.42 -10.19
CA GLU A 162 -19.45 14.42 -11.17
C GLU A 162 -18.71 14.20 -12.49
N ARG A 163 -19.37 14.63 -13.60
CA ARG A 163 -18.81 14.50 -14.96
C ARG A 163 -17.80 15.62 -15.29
N ASP A 164 -16.99 16.01 -14.33
CA ASP A 164 -15.92 16.95 -14.56
C ASP A 164 -14.82 16.30 -15.42
N PRO A 165 -14.15 17.07 -16.29
CA PRO A 165 -13.05 16.54 -17.07
C PRO A 165 -11.90 16.10 -16.18
N ILE A 166 -11.30 14.97 -16.51
CA ILE A 166 -10.04 14.53 -15.87
C ILE A 166 -8.91 15.32 -16.54
N LEU A 167 -8.28 16.19 -15.75
CA LEU A 167 -7.16 17.03 -16.22
C LEU A 167 -5.84 16.29 -16.21
N PHE A 168 -5.68 15.35 -15.26
CA PHE A 168 -4.53 14.47 -15.14
C PHE A 168 -4.94 13.16 -14.47
N PHE A 169 -4.41 12.08 -14.97
CA PHE A 169 -4.55 10.73 -14.40
C PHE A 169 -3.25 9.97 -14.58
N ASP A 170 -2.85 9.24 -13.55
CA ASP A 170 -1.77 8.27 -13.64
C ASP A 170 -2.02 7.13 -12.63
N GLU A 171 -1.45 5.98 -12.93
CA GLU A 171 -1.46 4.79 -12.08
C GLU A 171 -0.04 4.24 -11.99
N LEU A 172 0.44 4.09 -10.76
CA LEU A 172 1.79 3.66 -10.48
C LEU A 172 1.75 2.39 -9.64
N THR A 173 2.59 1.44 -10.00
CA THR A 173 2.94 0.32 -9.14
C THR A 173 4.21 0.68 -8.37
N LEU A 174 4.21 0.47 -7.06
CA LEU A 174 5.36 0.67 -6.21
C LEU A 174 6.13 -0.64 -6.01
N TYR A 175 5.42 -1.72 -5.72
CA TYR A 175 5.98 -3.08 -5.71
C TYR A 175 4.90 -4.13 -5.93
N GLU A 176 5.34 -5.32 -6.34
CA GLU A 176 4.52 -6.53 -6.52
C GLU A 176 5.31 -7.76 -6.09
N SER A 177 4.62 -8.82 -5.71
CA SER A 177 5.21 -10.13 -5.40
C SER A 177 4.21 -11.24 -5.73
N GLU A 178 4.72 -12.37 -6.20
CA GLU A 178 3.97 -13.61 -6.41
C GLU A 178 3.96 -14.49 -5.15
N LEU A 179 4.54 -13.99 -4.05
CA LEU A 179 4.59 -14.68 -2.76
C LEU A 179 5.17 -16.10 -2.87
N ASP A 180 6.24 -16.24 -3.64
CA ASP A 180 6.87 -17.55 -3.93
C ASP A 180 5.84 -18.58 -4.46
N ASP A 181 5.00 -18.18 -5.43
CA ASP A 181 3.91 -18.97 -6.04
C ASP A 181 2.71 -19.30 -5.11
N ASN A 182 2.62 -18.66 -3.94
CA ASN A 182 1.53 -18.90 -2.99
C ASN A 182 0.40 -17.87 -3.10
N GLY A 183 0.47 -16.94 -4.02
CA GLY A 183 -0.53 -15.89 -4.18
C GLY A 183 -0.01 -14.67 -4.91
N LEU A 184 -0.62 -13.53 -4.67
CA LEU A 184 -0.24 -12.26 -5.27
C LEU A 184 -0.29 -11.14 -4.22
N MET A 185 0.60 -10.18 -4.35
CA MET A 185 0.59 -8.97 -3.55
C MET A 185 1.02 -7.77 -4.39
N SER A 186 0.39 -6.63 -4.18
CA SER A 186 0.82 -5.38 -4.80
C SER A 186 0.54 -4.16 -3.94
N LEU A 187 1.34 -3.11 -4.13
CA LEU A 187 1.06 -1.76 -3.66
C LEU A 187 1.02 -0.82 -4.85
N THR A 188 -0.15 -0.24 -5.09
CA THR A 188 -0.40 0.67 -6.21
C THR A 188 -0.88 2.03 -5.74
N VAL A 189 -0.65 3.06 -6.56
CA VAL A 189 -1.12 4.43 -6.31
C VAL A 189 -1.73 4.97 -7.58
N LYS A 190 -3.00 5.40 -7.51
CA LYS A 190 -3.74 6.04 -8.60
C LYS A 190 -3.99 7.49 -8.25
N VAL A 191 -3.68 8.41 -9.14
CA VAL A 191 -3.98 9.84 -8.97
C VAL A 191 -4.95 10.32 -10.03
N ARG A 192 -5.93 11.12 -9.63
CA ARG A 192 -6.89 11.77 -10.50
C ARG A 192 -7.02 13.23 -10.11
N VAL A 193 -6.78 14.12 -11.07
CA VAL A 193 -6.94 15.56 -10.90
C VAL A 193 -8.09 16.05 -11.77
N MET A 194 -9.00 16.79 -11.16
CA MET A 194 -10.17 17.41 -11.76
C MET A 194 -10.18 18.93 -11.47
N PRO A 195 -10.99 19.74 -12.16
CA PRO A 195 -10.95 21.21 -11.98
C PRO A 195 -11.15 21.70 -10.54
N ARG A 196 -11.93 20.94 -9.74
CA ARG A 196 -12.34 21.34 -8.40
C ARG A 196 -11.77 20.50 -7.28
N CYS A 197 -11.07 19.43 -7.60
CA CYS A 197 -10.46 18.56 -6.60
C CYS A 197 -9.33 17.72 -7.20
N TRP A 198 -8.52 17.16 -6.32
CA TRP A 198 -7.70 16.01 -6.67
C TRP A 198 -7.98 14.87 -5.70
N TYR A 199 -7.73 13.66 -6.17
CA TYR A 199 -7.93 12.41 -5.45
C TYR A 199 -6.77 11.46 -5.70
N VAL A 200 -6.28 10.83 -4.62
CA VAL A 200 -5.29 9.76 -4.70
C VAL A 200 -5.87 8.54 -4.00
N LEU A 201 -5.77 7.39 -4.66
CA LEU A 201 -6.06 6.09 -4.08
C LEU A 201 -4.75 5.30 -4.02
N MET A 202 -4.27 5.03 -2.82
CA MET A 202 -3.23 4.06 -2.58
C MET A 202 -3.88 2.76 -2.11
N ARG A 203 -3.47 1.64 -2.68
CA ARG A 203 -4.06 0.34 -2.41
C ARG A 203 -2.97 -0.72 -2.24
N HIS A 204 -2.92 -1.31 -1.06
CA HIS A 204 -2.24 -2.56 -0.81
C HIS A 204 -3.25 -3.69 -0.92
N TRP A 205 -2.93 -4.68 -1.70
CA TRP A 205 -3.73 -5.88 -1.88
C TRP A 205 -2.84 -7.11 -1.76
N MET A 206 -3.36 -8.13 -1.08
CA MET A 206 -2.70 -9.42 -0.95
C MET A 206 -3.75 -10.52 -1.03
N ARG A 207 -3.46 -11.53 -1.82
CA ARG A 207 -4.20 -12.78 -1.90
C ARG A 207 -3.24 -13.91 -1.59
N VAL A 208 -3.51 -14.67 -0.55
CA VAL A 208 -2.82 -15.94 -0.27
C VAL A 208 -3.77 -17.06 -0.66
N ASP A 209 -3.38 -17.82 -1.65
CA ASP A 209 -4.25 -18.79 -2.33
C ASP A 209 -4.79 -19.85 -1.39
N GLY A 210 -6.11 -19.98 -1.34
CA GLY A 210 -6.84 -20.88 -0.46
C GLY A 210 -6.87 -20.46 1.03
N VAL A 211 -6.25 -19.34 1.40
CA VAL A 211 -6.18 -18.86 2.79
C VAL A 211 -7.03 -17.60 2.97
N LEU A 212 -6.57 -16.47 2.48
CA LEU A 212 -7.24 -15.18 2.68
C LEU A 212 -6.99 -14.18 1.56
N ILE A 213 -7.84 -13.16 1.53
CA ILE A 213 -7.65 -11.94 0.77
C ILE A 213 -7.63 -10.77 1.74
N ARG A 214 -6.67 -9.88 1.59
CA ARG A 214 -6.52 -8.66 2.38
C ARG A 214 -6.44 -7.46 1.46
N LEU A 215 -7.17 -6.40 1.81
CA LEU A 215 -7.17 -5.15 1.10
C LEU A 215 -7.03 -4.00 2.09
N ARG A 216 -6.08 -3.13 1.85
CA ARG A 216 -5.94 -1.86 2.55
C ARG A 216 -5.96 -0.73 1.54
N GLU A 217 -6.91 0.17 1.69
CA GLU A 217 -7.05 1.34 0.86
C GLU A 217 -6.81 2.60 1.67
N THR A 218 -5.98 3.50 1.17
CA THR A 218 -5.84 4.85 1.70
C THR A 218 -6.22 5.83 0.62
N ARG A 219 -7.20 6.68 0.88
CA ARG A 219 -7.77 7.67 -0.03
C ARG A 219 -7.41 9.05 0.47
N PHE A 220 -6.86 9.88 -0.41
CA PHE A 220 -6.59 11.27 -0.14
C PHE A 220 -7.47 12.12 -1.04
N PHE A 221 -8.06 13.15 -0.47
CA PHE A 221 -8.94 14.05 -1.20
C PHE A 221 -8.68 15.49 -0.77
N HIS A 222 -8.65 16.40 -1.73
CA HIS A 222 -8.56 17.81 -1.49
C HIS A 222 -9.47 18.57 -2.44
N ARG A 223 -10.25 19.50 -1.89
CA ARG A 223 -11.08 20.43 -2.67
C ARG A 223 -10.26 21.65 -3.05
N VAL A 224 -10.10 21.88 -4.35
CA VAL A 224 -9.39 23.04 -4.91
C VAL A 224 -10.24 24.30 -4.80
N GLY A 225 -9.60 25.41 -4.48
CA GLY A 225 -10.26 26.74 -4.44
C GLY A 225 -10.89 27.09 -3.10
N THR A 226 -10.66 26.30 -2.04
CA THR A 226 -10.98 26.73 -0.67
C THR A 226 -9.96 27.78 -0.25
N PRO A 227 -10.39 28.98 0.20
CA PRO A 227 -9.45 30.01 0.63
C PRO A 227 -8.55 29.53 1.77
N PRO A 228 -7.26 29.92 1.81
CA PRO A 228 -6.40 29.66 2.94
C PRO A 228 -7.02 30.20 4.23
N GLY A 229 -7.08 29.38 5.27
CA GLY A 229 -7.66 29.73 6.57
C GLY A 229 -9.14 29.39 6.75
N GLU A 230 -9.87 29.02 5.71
CA GLU A 230 -11.25 28.53 5.80
C GLU A 230 -11.36 27.01 5.78
N GLY A 231 -10.40 26.32 6.41
CA GLY A 231 -10.44 24.86 6.51
C GLY A 231 -9.98 24.15 5.23
N SER A 232 -9.01 24.75 4.52
CA SER A 232 -8.32 24.05 3.44
C SER A 232 -7.57 22.86 3.99
N VAL A 233 -8.07 21.65 3.70
CA VAL A 233 -7.51 20.41 4.24
C VAL A 233 -7.36 19.36 3.16
N VAL A 234 -6.41 18.46 3.38
CA VAL A 234 -6.36 17.16 2.73
C VAL A 234 -7.03 16.16 3.66
N VAL A 235 -8.10 15.55 3.22
CA VAL A 235 -8.77 14.45 3.94
C VAL A 235 -8.09 13.13 3.58
N ARG A 236 -7.79 12.31 4.59
CA ARG A 236 -7.27 10.95 4.42
C ARG A 236 -8.24 9.96 5.05
N GLU A 237 -8.76 9.05 4.26
CA GLU A 237 -9.55 7.90 4.71
C GLU A 237 -8.73 6.63 4.52
N SER A 238 -8.58 5.82 5.56
CA SER A 238 -7.97 4.48 5.46
C SER A 238 -9.02 3.43 5.77
N ALA A 239 -9.08 2.41 4.92
CA ALA A 239 -9.98 1.26 5.07
C ALA A 239 -9.17 -0.03 5.03
N ARG A 240 -9.41 -0.91 5.99
CA ARG A 240 -8.85 -2.26 6.02
C ARG A 240 -9.98 -3.28 5.92
N ARG A 241 -9.85 -4.21 4.98
CA ARG A 241 -10.75 -5.36 4.80
C ARG A 241 -9.93 -6.63 4.72
N GLU A 242 -10.47 -7.67 5.29
CA GLU A 242 -9.88 -9.00 5.24
C GLU A 242 -10.98 -10.04 5.25
N GLU A 243 -10.82 -11.09 4.47
CA GLU A 243 -11.72 -12.22 4.47
C GLU A 243 -11.00 -13.50 4.07
N THR A 244 -11.32 -14.60 4.74
CA THR A 244 -10.82 -15.92 4.36
C THR A 244 -11.59 -16.49 3.18
N PHE A 245 -10.98 -17.38 2.40
CA PHE A 245 -11.69 -18.06 1.31
C PHE A 245 -12.86 -18.91 1.82
N GLU A 246 -12.78 -19.44 3.04
CA GLU A 246 -13.90 -20.10 3.68
C GLU A 246 -15.02 -19.13 4.03
N GLY A 247 -14.70 -17.96 4.58
CA GLY A 247 -15.64 -16.90 4.88
C GLY A 247 -16.36 -16.38 3.62
N LEU A 248 -15.63 -16.20 2.53
CA LEU A 248 -16.19 -15.83 1.21
C LEU A 248 -17.22 -16.87 0.75
N ARG A 249 -16.85 -18.16 0.82
CA ARG A 249 -17.73 -19.26 0.48
C ARG A 249 -19.01 -19.27 1.32
N MET A 250 -18.90 -19.08 2.62
CA MET A 250 -20.05 -19.02 3.53
C MET A 250 -21.00 -17.87 3.22
N ARG A 251 -20.47 -16.76 2.68
CA ARG A 251 -21.25 -15.59 2.25
C ARG A 251 -21.79 -15.70 0.82
N GLY A 252 -21.53 -16.81 0.13
CA GLY A 252 -21.94 -17.01 -1.26
C GLY A 252 -21.14 -16.18 -2.27
N ALA A 253 -19.99 -15.65 -1.86
CA ALA A 253 -19.05 -14.97 -2.74
C ALA A 253 -18.16 -15.99 -3.47
N PRO A 254 -17.50 -15.60 -4.57
CA PRO A 254 -16.50 -16.43 -5.23
C PRO A 254 -15.45 -16.94 -4.25
N SER A 255 -15.02 -18.18 -4.34
CA SER A 255 -14.06 -18.80 -3.40
C SER A 255 -12.86 -19.44 -4.08
N GLU A 256 -12.69 -19.24 -5.38
CA GLU A 256 -11.53 -19.74 -6.11
C GLU A 256 -10.51 -18.60 -6.29
N PRO A 257 -9.21 -18.82 -6.03
CA PRO A 257 -8.18 -17.78 -6.15
C PRO A 257 -8.16 -17.07 -7.51
N GLY A 258 -8.37 -17.81 -8.61
CA GLY A 258 -8.40 -17.24 -9.95
C GLY A 258 -9.54 -16.25 -10.23
N GLN A 259 -10.51 -16.14 -9.34
CA GLN A 259 -11.61 -15.16 -9.42
C GLN A 259 -11.21 -13.79 -8.80
N TYR A 260 -10.00 -13.69 -8.29
CA TYR A 260 -9.41 -12.49 -7.70
C TYR A 260 -8.05 -12.19 -8.38
N PRO A 261 -8.07 -11.84 -9.68
CA PRO A 261 -6.84 -11.65 -10.44
C PRO A 261 -6.08 -10.38 -10.07
N ASP A 262 -6.81 -9.38 -9.53
CA ASP A 262 -6.27 -8.07 -9.20
C ASP A 262 -6.99 -7.41 -8.02
N ALA A 263 -6.46 -6.27 -7.60
CA ALA A 263 -6.95 -5.49 -6.46
C ALA A 263 -8.33 -4.85 -6.71
N ASP A 264 -8.70 -4.54 -7.94
CA ASP A 264 -9.98 -3.90 -8.27
C ASP A 264 -11.12 -4.91 -8.15
N GLU A 265 -10.92 -6.14 -8.66
CA GLU A 265 -11.87 -7.23 -8.50
C GLU A 265 -12.00 -7.65 -7.04
N ALA A 266 -10.87 -7.81 -6.33
CA ALA A 266 -10.88 -8.12 -4.90
C ALA A 266 -11.64 -7.07 -4.09
N ALA A 267 -11.43 -5.77 -4.35
CA ALA A 267 -12.14 -4.68 -3.69
C ALA A 267 -13.64 -4.74 -3.93
N SER A 268 -14.04 -5.01 -5.17
CA SER A 268 -15.46 -5.12 -5.58
C SER A 268 -16.15 -6.26 -4.83
N VAL A 269 -15.54 -7.44 -4.83
CA VAL A 269 -16.13 -8.63 -4.17
C VAL A 269 -16.16 -8.48 -2.65
N LEU A 270 -15.06 -8.03 -2.02
CA LEU A 270 -15.02 -7.82 -0.58
C LEU A 270 -16.06 -6.75 -0.12
N LEU A 271 -16.27 -5.71 -0.92
CA LEU A 271 -17.30 -4.72 -0.64
C LEU A 271 -18.71 -5.33 -0.72
N ALA A 272 -18.97 -6.13 -1.75
CA ALA A 272 -20.27 -6.78 -1.97
C ALA A 272 -20.54 -7.86 -0.92
N ALA A 273 -19.54 -8.61 -0.50
CA ALA A 273 -19.65 -9.64 0.54
C ALA A 273 -19.98 -9.08 1.92
N GLY A 274 -19.82 -7.78 2.17
CA GLY A 274 -20.22 -7.11 3.41
C GLY A 274 -19.43 -7.57 4.64
N GLY A 275 -18.17 -7.92 4.50
CA GLY A 275 -17.29 -8.29 5.60
C GLY A 275 -16.95 -7.11 6.52
N PRO A 276 -16.28 -7.37 7.66
CA PRO A 276 -15.86 -6.33 8.58
C PRO A 276 -14.91 -5.33 7.87
N VAL A 277 -15.02 -4.06 8.25
CA VAL A 277 -14.15 -3.00 7.79
C VAL A 277 -13.70 -2.15 8.97
N GLU A 278 -12.41 -1.95 9.08
CA GLU A 278 -11.82 -0.97 9.97
C GLU A 278 -11.59 0.32 9.20
N MET A 279 -12.03 1.46 9.75
CA MET A 279 -11.94 2.76 9.10
C MET A 279 -11.24 3.77 10.00
N GLU A 280 -10.34 4.55 9.42
CA GLU A 280 -9.67 5.67 10.08
C GLU A 280 -9.81 6.93 9.23
N TYR A 281 -9.93 8.07 9.88
CA TYR A 281 -10.16 9.36 9.21
C TYR A 281 -9.27 10.44 9.80
N HIS A 282 -8.50 11.07 8.94
CA HIS A 282 -7.57 12.12 9.33
C HIS A 282 -7.66 13.31 8.38
N ALA A 283 -7.25 14.48 8.85
CA ALA A 283 -7.09 15.67 8.05
C ALA A 283 -5.71 16.29 8.25
N LEU A 284 -5.21 16.89 7.19
CA LEU A 284 -3.99 17.68 7.15
C LEU A 284 -4.35 19.09 6.68
N THR A 285 -4.06 20.10 7.50
CA THR A 285 -4.27 21.50 7.13
C THR A 285 -3.22 21.97 6.13
N VAL A 286 -3.66 22.67 5.08
CA VAL A 286 -2.81 23.19 3.99
C VAL A 286 -3.11 24.64 3.66
#